data_9ef6a8fb12f7dfd19e444dccdf6acba6
#
_entry.id   9ef6a8fb12f7dfd19e444dccdf6acba6
#
_cell.length_a   1.000
_cell.length_b   1.000
_cell.length_c   1.000
_cell.angle_alpha   90.00
_cell.angle_beta   90.00
_cell.angle_gamma   90.00
#
_symmetry.space_group_name_H-M   'P 1'
#
loop_
_entity.id
_entity.type
_entity.pdbx_description
1 polymer ?
#
loop_
_entity_poly.entity_id
_entity_poly.type
_entity_poly.pdbx_seq_one_letter_code
_entity_poly.pdbx_strand_id
1 'polypeptide(L)'
;ENSGAAADWLSSIGMDLSRVFNTFGHGPADGSAPGALIVEALTNEMDAQGVDYRTGNLATAILRDDEDAVTGVEVSTEEGDYTIAANAVILASGGFAANSEMVAEYDPRWEGLSYSCSPSATGEGTQIAIAAGAAVSNMDNVKVNPTAYYLDDTNCISMAPLRINGCIMVSHDGVRICNEEGAYTANSEIIMNNGGEVYMVFDQTLVDSVAAISNYNDMGYFLSADTLEGLADLMDVDKEAFLETCATFTTYAQNGEDPDFGKTNFTTDLTNGPYYAVLVKPAVQGTFGGVTTNYEAEVLDTEGNVIPGLSAAGECADDGTMGEAPLTVNVVFGTIAA
;
A
#
# COMPACT_ATOMS: atom_id res chain seq x y z
N GLU A 1 -12.67 12.09 -14.67
CA GLU A 1 -13.93 11.99 -15.45
C GLU A 1 -14.28 10.52 -15.78
N ASN A 2 -13.29 9.63 -15.96
CA ASN A 2 -13.50 8.24 -16.39
C ASN A 2 -13.74 7.23 -15.25
N SER A 3 -13.71 7.64 -13.99
CA SER A 3 -13.84 6.72 -12.84
C SER A 3 -15.18 5.99 -12.79
N GLY A 4 -16.28 6.65 -13.22
CA GLY A 4 -17.59 6.00 -13.31
C GLY A 4 -17.60 4.87 -14.35
N ALA A 5 -17.05 5.12 -15.52
CA ALA A 5 -16.95 4.10 -16.57
C ALA A 5 -16.05 2.92 -16.16
N ALA A 6 -14.98 3.17 -15.42
CA ALA A 6 -14.13 2.13 -14.86
C ALA A 6 -14.87 1.23 -13.85
N ALA A 7 -15.68 1.83 -12.97
CA ALA A 7 -16.52 1.09 -12.02
C ALA A 7 -17.62 0.27 -12.73
N ASP A 8 -18.26 0.86 -13.75
CA ASP A 8 -19.27 0.18 -14.57
C ASP A 8 -18.66 -1.02 -15.31
N TRP A 9 -17.44 -0.86 -15.85
CA TRP A 9 -16.73 -1.94 -16.50
C TRP A 9 -16.40 -3.08 -15.53
N LEU A 10 -15.81 -2.78 -14.35
CA LEU A 10 -15.54 -3.78 -13.31
C LEU A 10 -16.82 -4.53 -12.91
N SER A 11 -17.94 -3.82 -12.77
CA SER A 11 -19.22 -4.44 -12.46
C SER A 11 -19.70 -5.35 -13.59
N SER A 12 -19.45 -4.99 -14.85
CA SER A 12 -19.85 -5.77 -16.02
C SER A 12 -19.10 -7.11 -16.14
N ILE A 13 -17.88 -7.19 -15.61
CA ILE A 13 -17.08 -8.43 -15.56
C ILE A 13 -17.27 -9.22 -14.26
N GLY A 14 -18.26 -8.86 -13.44
CA GLY A 14 -18.70 -9.63 -12.27
C GLY A 14 -18.21 -9.12 -10.92
N MET A 15 -17.54 -7.96 -10.85
CA MET A 15 -17.14 -7.38 -9.56
C MET A 15 -18.34 -6.76 -8.83
N ASP A 16 -18.60 -7.19 -7.59
CA ASP A 16 -19.61 -6.56 -6.74
C ASP A 16 -19.05 -5.29 -6.10
N LEU A 17 -19.56 -4.13 -6.54
CA LEU A 17 -19.21 -2.80 -6.04
C LEU A 17 -20.40 -2.12 -5.32
N SER A 18 -21.38 -2.88 -4.89
CA SER A 18 -22.66 -2.35 -4.36
C SER A 18 -22.56 -1.75 -2.96
N ARG A 19 -21.58 -2.19 -2.15
CA ARG A 19 -21.33 -1.62 -0.83
C ARG A 19 -20.48 -0.36 -0.93
N VAL A 20 -21.02 0.74 -0.41
CA VAL A 20 -20.25 1.99 -0.25
C VAL A 20 -19.67 2.04 1.16
N PHE A 21 -18.37 2.31 1.27
CA PHE A 21 -17.69 2.54 2.54
C PHE A 21 -16.83 3.80 2.44
N ASN A 22 -16.69 4.50 3.57
CA ASN A 22 -16.12 5.84 3.60
C ASN A 22 -16.87 6.80 2.66
N THR A 23 -16.20 7.79 2.08
CA THR A 23 -16.86 8.78 1.22
C THR A 23 -16.95 8.33 -0.24
N PHE A 24 -16.08 7.44 -0.71
CA PHE A 24 -15.93 7.05 -2.14
C PHE A 24 -15.46 5.62 -2.38
N GLY A 25 -15.29 4.81 -1.34
CA GLY A 25 -14.88 3.42 -1.50
C GLY A 25 -16.08 2.55 -1.87
N HIS A 26 -15.90 1.69 -2.87
CA HIS A 26 -16.88 0.68 -3.28
C HIS A 26 -16.30 -0.72 -3.10
N GLY A 27 -17.14 -1.68 -2.78
CA GLY A 27 -16.72 -3.07 -2.61
C GLY A 27 -17.87 -4.04 -2.46
N PRO A 28 -17.58 -5.32 -2.18
CA PRO A 28 -18.59 -6.38 -2.08
C PRO A 28 -19.59 -6.13 -0.96
N ALA A 29 -20.85 -6.48 -1.20
CA ALA A 29 -21.97 -6.32 -0.27
C ALA A 29 -21.73 -7.04 1.07
N ASP A 30 -21.08 -8.21 1.03
CA ASP A 30 -20.76 -9.03 2.19
C ASP A 30 -19.55 -8.54 3.01
N GLY A 31 -18.85 -7.50 2.52
CA GLY A 31 -17.69 -6.93 3.17
C GLY A 31 -16.39 -7.74 3.01
N SER A 32 -16.35 -8.73 2.12
CA SER A 32 -15.13 -9.46 1.79
C SER A 32 -14.05 -8.57 1.19
N ALA A 33 -12.79 -9.00 1.25
CA ALA A 33 -11.65 -8.24 0.75
C ALA A 33 -11.70 -8.15 -0.79
N PRO A 34 -11.70 -6.95 -1.38
CA PRO A 34 -11.93 -6.78 -2.82
C PRO A 34 -10.73 -7.25 -3.68
N GLY A 35 -9.52 -7.32 -3.11
CA GLY A 35 -8.30 -7.63 -3.89
C GLY A 35 -8.34 -8.99 -4.58
N ALA A 36 -8.71 -10.06 -3.89
CA ALA A 36 -8.82 -11.39 -4.47
C ALA A 36 -9.94 -11.47 -5.52
N LEU A 37 -11.07 -10.81 -5.25
CA LEU A 37 -12.24 -10.81 -6.15
C LEU A 37 -11.95 -10.07 -7.46
N ILE A 38 -11.23 -8.95 -7.42
CA ILE A 38 -10.86 -8.23 -8.65
C ILE A 38 -9.89 -9.05 -9.50
N VAL A 39 -8.92 -9.73 -8.88
CA VAL A 39 -8.02 -10.64 -9.61
C VAL A 39 -8.79 -11.79 -10.23
N GLU A 40 -9.72 -12.40 -9.51
CA GLU A 40 -10.57 -13.46 -10.03
C GLU A 40 -11.42 -12.98 -11.21
N ALA A 41 -12.11 -11.84 -11.08
CA ALA A 41 -12.94 -11.27 -12.14
C ALA A 41 -12.13 -10.97 -13.40
N LEU A 42 -10.94 -10.36 -13.26
CA LEU A 42 -10.04 -10.03 -14.36
C LEU A 42 -9.51 -11.31 -15.04
N THR A 43 -9.11 -12.33 -14.26
CA THR A 43 -8.62 -13.59 -14.80
C THR A 43 -9.71 -14.32 -15.58
N ASN A 44 -10.93 -14.37 -15.05
CA ASN A 44 -12.07 -14.98 -15.74
C ASN A 44 -12.39 -14.26 -17.07
N GLU A 45 -12.26 -12.94 -17.09
CA GLU A 45 -12.48 -12.15 -18.32
C GLU A 45 -11.36 -12.40 -19.35
N MET A 46 -10.09 -12.47 -18.90
CA MET A 46 -8.96 -12.84 -19.77
C MET A 46 -9.17 -14.21 -20.41
N ASP A 47 -9.59 -15.21 -19.63
CA ASP A 47 -9.89 -16.56 -20.13
C ASP A 47 -11.06 -16.53 -21.12
N ALA A 48 -12.12 -15.79 -20.84
CA ALA A 48 -13.29 -15.67 -21.72
C ALA A 48 -12.95 -15.02 -23.07
N GLN A 49 -12.01 -14.07 -23.07
CA GLN A 49 -11.52 -13.40 -24.29
C GLN A 49 -10.40 -14.19 -24.99
N GLY A 50 -9.87 -15.26 -24.39
CA GLY A 50 -8.79 -16.05 -24.96
C GLY A 50 -7.43 -15.33 -24.97
N VAL A 51 -7.19 -14.49 -23.98
CA VAL A 51 -5.90 -13.81 -23.79
C VAL A 51 -4.81 -14.83 -23.48
N ASP A 52 -3.72 -14.82 -24.24
CA ASP A 52 -2.53 -15.64 -23.96
C ASP A 52 -1.71 -14.97 -22.86
N TYR A 53 -1.88 -15.44 -21.61
CA TYR A 53 -1.06 -14.98 -20.48
C TYR A 53 -0.13 -16.12 -20.01
N ARG A 54 1.12 -15.74 -19.68
CA ARG A 54 2.20 -16.68 -19.39
C ARG A 54 2.87 -16.34 -18.08
N THR A 55 2.77 -17.22 -17.10
CA THR A 55 3.49 -17.12 -15.83
C THR A 55 4.91 -17.69 -15.96
N GLY A 56 5.86 -17.23 -15.12
CA GLY A 56 7.25 -17.68 -15.20
C GLY A 56 8.00 -17.18 -16.44
N ASN A 57 7.48 -16.13 -17.08
CA ASN A 57 8.08 -15.49 -18.26
C ASN A 57 8.47 -14.06 -17.90
N LEU A 58 9.75 -13.81 -17.62
CA LEU A 58 10.25 -12.51 -17.24
C LEU A 58 10.61 -11.70 -18.48
N ALA A 59 9.98 -10.54 -18.66
CA ALA A 59 10.39 -9.58 -19.67
C ALA A 59 11.71 -8.92 -19.24
N THR A 60 12.76 -9.02 -20.07
CA THR A 60 14.11 -8.56 -19.75
C THR A 60 14.56 -7.36 -20.57
N ALA A 61 13.94 -7.10 -21.72
CA ALA A 61 14.19 -5.92 -22.53
C ALA A 61 13.01 -5.54 -23.40
N ILE A 62 12.87 -4.26 -23.68
CA ILE A 62 11.99 -3.71 -24.72
C ILE A 62 12.84 -3.47 -25.96
N LEU A 63 12.44 -4.05 -27.10
CA LEU A 63 13.15 -3.96 -28.36
C LEU A 63 12.60 -2.79 -29.18
N ARG A 64 13.54 -2.00 -29.79
CA ARG A 64 13.22 -0.86 -30.63
C ARG A 64 14.00 -0.97 -31.95
N ASP A 65 13.47 -0.37 -33.01
CA ASP A 65 14.14 -0.27 -34.33
C ASP A 65 14.98 1.00 -34.44
N ASP A 66 15.55 1.22 -35.64
CA ASP A 66 16.36 2.39 -35.96
C ASP A 66 15.55 3.71 -36.00
N GLU A 67 14.21 3.64 -36.02
CA GLU A 67 13.28 4.74 -35.95
C GLU A 67 12.73 4.98 -34.55
N ASP A 68 13.34 4.30 -33.57
CA ASP A 68 12.98 4.34 -32.14
C ASP A 68 11.58 3.77 -31.80
N ALA A 69 10.93 3.07 -32.73
CA ALA A 69 9.65 2.41 -32.48
C ALA A 69 9.83 1.03 -31.82
N VAL A 70 8.88 0.68 -30.94
CA VAL A 70 8.87 -0.65 -30.31
C VAL A 70 8.62 -1.74 -31.34
N THR A 71 9.41 -2.82 -31.28
CA THR A 71 9.32 -3.99 -32.15
C THR A 71 9.05 -5.30 -31.40
N GLY A 72 9.10 -5.28 -30.06
CA GLY A 72 8.83 -6.44 -29.24
C GLY A 72 9.48 -6.39 -27.86
N VAL A 73 9.54 -7.56 -27.21
CA VAL A 73 10.17 -7.76 -25.93
C VAL A 73 11.05 -9.02 -25.93
N GLU A 74 12.16 -8.99 -25.19
CA GLU A 74 12.90 -10.18 -24.82
C GLU A 74 12.31 -10.78 -23.55
N VAL A 75 12.24 -12.11 -23.50
CA VAL A 75 11.65 -12.85 -22.39
C VAL A 75 12.61 -13.96 -21.96
N SER A 76 12.87 -14.06 -20.66
CA SER A 76 13.65 -15.13 -20.06
C SER A 76 12.74 -16.09 -19.29
N THR A 77 13.03 -17.39 -19.42
CA THR A 77 12.32 -18.48 -18.74
C THR A 77 13.31 -19.54 -18.27
N GLU A 78 12.85 -20.48 -17.45
CA GLU A 78 13.65 -21.66 -17.06
C GLU A 78 14.06 -22.55 -18.26
N GLU A 79 13.30 -22.50 -19.36
CA GLU A 79 13.56 -23.29 -20.58
C GLU A 79 14.49 -22.57 -21.58
N GLY A 80 14.79 -21.28 -21.33
CA GLY A 80 15.62 -20.41 -22.16
C GLY A 80 14.93 -19.12 -22.57
N ASP A 81 15.68 -18.28 -23.25
CA ASP A 81 15.25 -16.95 -23.66
C ASP A 81 14.60 -16.99 -25.05
N TYR A 82 13.62 -16.11 -25.26
CA TYR A 82 12.98 -15.94 -26.56
C TYR A 82 12.47 -14.50 -26.73
N THR A 83 12.07 -14.16 -27.94
CA THR A 83 11.56 -12.84 -28.30
C THR A 83 10.09 -12.92 -28.69
N ILE A 84 9.28 -11.99 -28.22
CA ILE A 84 7.92 -11.74 -28.71
C ILE A 84 7.99 -10.49 -29.60
N ALA A 85 7.71 -10.66 -30.89
CA ALA A 85 7.55 -9.54 -31.80
C ALA A 85 6.18 -8.87 -31.58
N ALA A 86 6.17 -7.56 -31.38
CA ALA A 86 4.97 -6.78 -31.14
C ALA A 86 5.14 -5.35 -31.69
N ASN A 87 4.07 -4.76 -32.20
CA ASN A 87 4.05 -3.37 -32.67
C ASN A 87 3.77 -2.37 -31.52
N ALA A 88 3.32 -2.88 -30.37
CA ALA A 88 3.07 -2.11 -29.16
C ALA A 88 3.33 -2.96 -27.91
N VAL A 89 3.79 -2.32 -26.86
CA VAL A 89 4.01 -2.89 -25.53
C VAL A 89 3.36 -1.99 -24.50
N ILE A 90 2.60 -2.57 -23.60
CA ILE A 90 2.02 -1.88 -22.45
C ILE A 90 2.71 -2.40 -21.17
N LEU A 91 3.37 -1.52 -20.44
CA LEU A 91 3.93 -1.81 -19.14
C LEU A 91 2.85 -1.68 -18.07
N ALA A 92 2.59 -2.78 -17.35
CA ALA A 92 1.68 -2.83 -16.20
C ALA A 92 2.31 -3.65 -15.06
N SER A 93 3.63 -3.53 -14.89
CA SER A 93 4.47 -4.39 -14.06
C SER A 93 4.42 -4.09 -12.56
N GLY A 94 3.64 -3.08 -12.14
CA GLY A 94 3.65 -2.59 -10.76
C GLY A 94 4.88 -1.75 -10.42
N GLY A 95 4.96 -1.31 -9.17
CA GLY A 95 6.03 -0.46 -8.68
C GLY A 95 7.28 -1.23 -8.23
N PHE A 96 8.10 -0.56 -7.40
CA PHE A 96 9.37 -1.12 -6.92
C PHE A 96 9.47 -1.21 -5.38
N ALA A 97 8.33 -1.18 -4.68
CA ALA A 97 8.29 -1.14 -3.21
C ALA A 97 8.92 -2.37 -2.52
N ALA A 98 9.00 -3.53 -3.18
CA ALA A 98 9.67 -4.72 -2.68
C ALA A 98 11.18 -4.79 -3.05
N ASN A 99 11.70 -3.80 -3.78
CA ASN A 99 13.11 -3.67 -4.12
C ASN A 99 13.79 -2.65 -3.19
N SER A 100 14.38 -3.15 -2.09
CA SER A 100 15.01 -2.30 -1.08
C SER A 100 16.18 -1.47 -1.62
N GLU A 101 16.88 -1.94 -2.65
CA GLU A 101 17.97 -1.19 -3.29
C GLU A 101 17.43 0.01 -4.06
N MET A 102 16.37 -0.18 -4.86
CA MET A 102 15.71 0.93 -5.57
C MET A 102 15.06 1.92 -4.59
N VAL A 103 14.41 1.43 -3.53
CA VAL A 103 13.85 2.30 -2.49
C VAL A 103 14.95 3.15 -1.86
N ALA A 104 16.09 2.57 -1.46
CA ALA A 104 17.20 3.30 -0.86
C ALA A 104 17.88 4.26 -1.86
N GLU A 105 17.94 3.92 -3.15
CA GLU A 105 18.48 4.78 -4.20
C GLU A 105 17.65 6.06 -4.39
N TYR A 106 16.32 5.92 -4.46
CA TYR A 106 15.44 7.03 -4.76
C TYR A 106 14.94 7.78 -3.53
N ASP A 107 14.76 7.08 -2.39
CA ASP A 107 14.38 7.70 -1.11
C ASP A 107 15.13 7.07 0.08
N PRO A 108 16.36 7.55 0.38
CA PRO A 108 17.20 7.00 1.45
C PRO A 108 16.57 7.08 2.86
N ARG A 109 15.49 7.85 3.06
CA ARG A 109 14.78 7.91 4.36
C ARG A 109 14.24 6.54 4.78
N TRP A 110 13.98 5.67 3.81
CA TRP A 110 13.34 4.37 4.00
C TRP A 110 14.27 3.19 3.81
N GLU A 111 15.59 3.46 3.76
CA GLU A 111 16.60 2.41 3.68
C GLU A 111 16.44 1.40 4.84
N GLY A 112 16.46 0.11 4.51
CA GLY A 112 16.36 -0.99 5.48
C GLY A 112 14.95 -1.32 5.96
N LEU A 113 13.90 -0.61 5.51
CA LEU A 113 12.53 -1.04 5.77
C LEU A 113 12.17 -2.27 4.92
N SER A 114 11.38 -3.16 5.50
CA SER A 114 10.68 -4.21 4.75
C SER A 114 9.48 -3.62 4.00
N TYR A 115 8.75 -4.46 3.28
CA TYR A 115 7.60 -4.03 2.48
C TYR A 115 6.30 -4.72 2.91
N SER A 116 5.17 -4.03 2.69
CA SER A 116 3.81 -4.51 2.96
C SER A 116 2.96 -4.58 1.67
N CYS A 117 3.61 -4.79 0.54
CA CYS A 117 3.00 -4.92 -0.79
C CYS A 117 3.23 -6.33 -1.37
N SER A 118 2.90 -6.52 -2.64
CA SER A 118 3.26 -7.75 -3.34
C SER A 118 4.78 -7.92 -3.45
N PRO A 119 5.33 -9.11 -3.19
CA PRO A 119 6.76 -9.39 -3.40
C PRO A 119 7.20 -9.27 -4.88
N SER A 120 6.24 -9.18 -5.81
CA SER A 120 6.52 -8.95 -7.24
C SER A 120 6.70 -7.47 -7.61
N ALA A 121 6.57 -6.55 -6.65
CA ALA A 121 6.81 -5.11 -6.88
C ALA A 121 8.32 -4.82 -6.85
N THR A 122 9.06 -5.37 -7.80
CA THR A 122 10.54 -5.38 -7.86
C THR A 122 11.14 -4.30 -8.77
N GLY A 123 10.28 -3.57 -9.53
CA GLY A 123 10.70 -2.48 -10.39
C GLY A 123 11.35 -2.89 -11.71
N GLU A 124 11.36 -4.17 -12.07
CA GLU A 124 11.98 -4.67 -13.29
C GLU A 124 11.39 -4.03 -14.56
N GLY A 125 10.07 -3.83 -14.61
CA GLY A 125 9.44 -3.14 -15.75
C GLY A 125 9.90 -1.69 -15.90
N THR A 126 10.07 -0.97 -14.79
CA THR A 126 10.65 0.38 -14.80
C THR A 126 12.11 0.35 -15.30
N GLN A 127 12.89 -0.62 -14.85
CA GLN A 127 14.29 -0.74 -15.27
C GLN A 127 14.45 -1.03 -16.77
N ILE A 128 13.65 -1.95 -17.33
CA ILE A 128 13.71 -2.23 -18.79
C ILE A 128 13.18 -1.04 -19.60
N ALA A 129 12.25 -0.25 -19.08
CA ALA A 129 11.80 0.99 -19.73
C ALA A 129 12.91 2.05 -19.75
N ILE A 130 13.60 2.25 -18.62
CA ILE A 130 14.78 3.15 -18.56
C ILE A 130 15.85 2.71 -19.55
N ALA A 131 16.14 1.41 -19.62
CA ALA A 131 17.10 0.87 -20.59
C ALA A 131 16.65 1.08 -22.04
N ALA A 132 15.36 1.14 -22.30
CA ALA A 132 14.76 1.47 -23.59
C ALA A 132 14.65 3.00 -23.85
N GLY A 133 15.18 3.85 -22.96
CA GLY A 133 15.23 5.31 -23.13
C GLY A 133 14.05 6.07 -22.52
N ALA A 134 13.19 5.42 -21.76
CA ALA A 134 12.09 6.10 -21.07
C ALA A 134 12.59 7.04 -19.97
N ALA A 135 11.93 8.19 -19.83
CA ALA A 135 12.08 9.04 -18.65
C ALA A 135 11.34 8.45 -17.46
N VAL A 136 11.79 8.79 -16.25
CA VAL A 136 11.11 8.48 -15.00
C VAL A 136 10.92 9.76 -14.19
N SER A 137 9.87 9.82 -13.38
CA SER A 137 9.57 10.97 -12.54
C SER A 137 9.04 10.55 -11.17
N ASN A 138 9.18 11.45 -10.20
CA ASN A 138 8.68 11.29 -8.82
C ASN A 138 9.10 9.96 -8.14
N MET A 139 10.27 9.42 -8.49
CA MET A 139 10.76 8.14 -7.98
C MET A 139 10.97 8.14 -6.45
N ASP A 140 11.13 9.31 -5.84
CA ASP A 140 11.20 9.51 -4.40
C ASP A 140 9.82 9.56 -3.70
N ASN A 141 8.73 9.42 -4.47
CA ASN A 141 7.38 9.35 -3.91
C ASN A 141 7.06 7.93 -3.43
N VAL A 142 7.74 7.52 -2.36
CA VAL A 142 7.57 6.21 -1.73
C VAL A 142 6.50 6.30 -0.64
N LYS A 143 5.46 5.47 -0.76
CA LYS A 143 4.42 5.35 0.25
C LYS A 143 4.82 4.35 1.32
N VAL A 144 4.84 4.80 2.58
CA VAL A 144 5.20 3.97 3.73
C VAL A 144 3.99 3.80 4.64
N ASN A 145 3.63 2.55 4.94
CA ASN A 145 2.62 2.20 5.93
C ASN A 145 3.23 2.31 7.33
N PRO A 146 2.75 3.20 8.22
CA PRO A 146 3.32 3.38 9.55
C PRO A 146 3.07 2.20 10.50
N THR A 147 2.10 1.34 10.20
CA THR A 147 1.55 0.37 11.13
C THR A 147 1.57 -1.05 10.56
N ALA A 148 2.74 -1.54 10.19
CA ALA A 148 2.94 -2.93 9.77
C ALA A 148 3.32 -3.80 10.98
N TYR A 149 2.59 -4.90 11.16
CA TYR A 149 2.94 -5.99 12.08
C TYR A 149 3.76 -7.03 11.33
N TYR A 150 4.96 -7.28 11.77
CA TYR A 150 5.89 -8.18 11.11
C TYR A 150 5.68 -9.62 11.61
N LEU A 151 5.33 -10.51 10.69
CA LEU A 151 5.27 -11.94 10.92
C LEU A 151 6.67 -12.57 10.85
N ASP A 152 7.50 -12.04 9.96
CA ASP A 152 8.92 -12.35 9.77
C ASP A 152 9.61 -11.16 9.07
N ASP A 153 10.87 -11.31 8.68
CA ASP A 153 11.68 -10.22 8.09
C ASP A 153 11.15 -9.73 6.72
N THR A 154 10.35 -10.54 6.05
CA THR A 154 9.86 -10.28 4.67
C THR A 154 8.35 -10.20 4.55
N ASN A 155 7.62 -10.51 5.62
CA ASN A 155 6.19 -10.68 5.57
C ASN A 155 5.53 -9.90 6.71
N CYS A 156 4.71 -8.93 6.36
CA CYS A 156 4.02 -8.11 7.33
C CYS A 156 2.55 -7.87 6.96
N ILE A 157 1.77 -7.55 7.98
CA ILE A 157 0.33 -7.27 7.87
C ILE A 157 0.08 -5.82 8.27
N SER A 158 -0.74 -5.13 7.50
CA SER A 158 -1.16 -3.76 7.83
C SER A 158 -2.13 -3.76 9.01
N MET A 159 -1.77 -3.06 10.08
CA MET A 159 -2.65 -2.79 11.23
C MET A 159 -3.42 -1.46 11.09
N ALA A 160 -3.57 -0.95 9.86
CA ALA A 160 -4.35 0.26 9.59
C ALA A 160 -5.77 0.24 10.19
N PRO A 161 -6.51 -0.89 10.28
CA PRO A 161 -7.79 -0.92 10.98
C PRO A 161 -7.75 -0.43 12.42
N LEU A 162 -6.68 -0.70 13.18
CA LEU A 162 -6.51 -0.16 14.54
C LEU A 162 -6.35 1.36 14.51
N ARG A 163 -5.47 1.86 13.63
CA ARG A 163 -5.15 3.27 13.52
C ARG A 163 -6.36 4.13 13.18
N ILE A 164 -7.14 3.72 12.16
CA ILE A 164 -8.30 4.48 11.69
C ILE A 164 -9.52 4.33 12.59
N ASN A 165 -9.56 3.34 13.49
CA ASN A 165 -10.69 3.11 14.40
C ASN A 165 -10.44 3.54 15.85
N GLY A 166 -9.32 4.21 16.14
CA GLY A 166 -9.22 4.96 17.38
C GLY A 166 -8.17 4.52 18.39
N CYS A 167 -7.28 3.55 18.08
CA CYS A 167 -6.14 3.22 18.95
C CYS A 167 -5.25 4.44 19.20
N ILE A 168 -4.35 4.34 20.19
CA ILE A 168 -3.24 5.29 20.37
C ILE A 168 -1.90 4.63 20.05
N MET A 169 -0.91 5.43 19.63
CA MET A 169 0.47 4.99 19.39
C MET A 169 1.39 5.44 20.51
N VAL A 170 2.03 4.47 21.16
CA VAL A 170 2.86 4.69 22.36
C VAL A 170 4.28 4.18 22.10
N SER A 171 5.28 5.01 22.36
CA SER A 171 6.71 4.66 22.27
C SER A 171 7.12 3.72 23.43
N HIS A 172 8.35 3.19 23.34
CA HIS A 172 8.95 2.42 24.46
C HIS A 172 9.14 3.25 25.75
N ASP A 173 9.17 4.58 25.64
CA ASP A 173 9.19 5.46 26.83
C ASP A 173 7.80 5.62 27.48
N GLY A 174 6.78 4.90 27.02
CA GLY A 174 5.43 4.94 27.56
C GLY A 174 4.61 6.18 27.15
N VAL A 175 5.08 6.99 26.21
CA VAL A 175 4.43 8.23 25.81
C VAL A 175 3.78 8.14 24.44
N ARG A 176 2.63 8.78 24.27
CA ARG A 176 1.96 8.94 22.97
C ARG A 176 2.76 9.90 22.09
N ILE A 177 2.91 9.61 20.80
CA ILE A 177 3.87 10.31 19.94
C ILE A 177 3.26 11.11 18.80
N CYS A 178 1.99 10.89 18.43
CA CYS A 178 1.40 11.55 17.26
C CYS A 178 -0.13 11.54 17.27
N ASN A 179 -0.72 12.23 16.30
CA ASN A 179 -2.09 11.98 15.87
C ASN A 179 -2.11 10.74 14.97
N GLU A 180 -2.72 9.69 15.43
CA GLU A 180 -2.82 8.41 14.70
C GLU A 180 -3.61 8.54 13.39
N GLU A 181 -4.48 9.54 13.28
CA GLU A 181 -5.26 9.85 12.07
C GLU A 181 -4.43 10.59 11.00
N GLY A 182 -3.18 10.96 11.31
CA GLY A 182 -2.29 11.69 10.43
C GLY A 182 -1.93 10.92 9.14
N ALA A 183 -1.30 11.62 8.20
CA ALA A 183 -0.86 11.04 6.93
C ALA A 183 0.14 9.88 7.14
N TYR A 184 0.10 8.90 6.26
CA TYR A 184 0.92 7.69 6.35
C TYR A 184 2.41 8.00 6.48
N THR A 185 2.97 8.74 5.53
CA THR A 185 4.39 9.08 5.50
C THR A 185 4.80 9.91 6.72
N ALA A 186 3.99 10.88 7.13
CA ALA A 186 4.29 11.71 8.31
C ALA A 186 4.34 10.87 9.59
N ASN A 187 3.37 9.97 9.81
CA ASN A 187 3.38 9.08 10.97
C ASN A 187 4.55 8.11 10.91
N SER A 188 4.92 7.61 9.72
CA SER A 188 6.11 6.76 9.54
C SER A 188 7.39 7.49 9.94
N GLU A 189 7.57 8.75 9.51
CA GLU A 189 8.72 9.58 9.90
C GLU A 189 8.76 9.82 11.43
N ILE A 190 7.61 10.07 12.06
CA ILE A 190 7.53 10.22 13.51
C ILE A 190 7.97 8.92 14.20
N ILE A 191 7.48 7.76 13.76
CA ILE A 191 7.87 6.47 14.34
C ILE A 191 9.36 6.22 14.15
N MET A 192 9.91 6.45 12.95
CA MET A 192 11.36 6.30 12.70
C MET A 192 12.20 7.19 13.61
N ASN A 193 11.77 8.42 13.87
CA ASN A 193 12.45 9.36 14.78
C ASN A 193 12.28 9.01 16.28
N ASN A 194 11.37 8.07 16.61
CA ASN A 194 11.11 7.59 17.97
C ASN A 194 11.50 6.12 18.18
N GLY A 195 12.55 5.66 17.53
CA GLY A 195 13.11 4.32 17.73
C GLY A 195 12.74 3.29 16.67
N GLY A 196 11.94 3.68 15.65
CA GLY A 196 11.59 2.83 14.50
C GLY A 196 10.43 1.87 14.74
N GLU A 197 9.90 1.80 15.96
CA GLU A 197 8.77 0.95 16.31
C GLU A 197 7.93 1.57 17.43
N VAL A 198 6.64 1.21 17.48
CA VAL A 198 5.70 1.70 18.49
C VAL A 198 4.66 0.65 18.82
N TYR A 199 4.04 0.76 19.99
CA TYR A 199 2.87 -0.01 20.34
C TYR A 199 1.59 0.72 19.94
N MET A 200 0.68 0.02 19.25
CA MET A 200 -0.70 0.45 19.11
C MET A 200 -1.49 -0.11 20.28
N VAL A 201 -2.07 0.78 21.11
CA VAL A 201 -2.79 0.42 22.34
C VAL A 201 -4.27 0.71 22.19
N PHE A 202 -5.11 -0.22 22.63
CA PHE A 202 -6.57 -0.14 22.55
C PHE A 202 -7.23 -1.06 23.59
N ASP A 203 -8.55 -1.01 23.67
CA ASP A 203 -9.31 -1.84 24.61
C ASP A 203 -10.33 -2.76 23.88
N GLN A 204 -11.08 -3.53 24.64
CA GLN A 204 -12.07 -4.49 24.14
C GLN A 204 -13.09 -3.87 23.19
N THR A 205 -13.36 -2.57 23.30
CA THR A 205 -14.34 -1.88 22.46
C THR A 205 -13.99 -2.00 20.97
N LEU A 206 -12.69 -1.89 20.62
CA LEU A 206 -12.28 -2.03 19.21
C LEU A 206 -12.37 -3.49 18.72
N VAL A 207 -12.07 -4.45 19.57
CA VAL A 207 -12.20 -5.89 19.26
C VAL A 207 -13.65 -6.24 18.95
N ASP A 208 -14.59 -5.71 19.76
CA ASP A 208 -16.01 -6.00 19.61
C ASP A 208 -16.66 -5.25 18.42
N SER A 209 -16.14 -4.08 18.06
CA SER A 209 -16.79 -3.21 17.08
C SER A 209 -16.24 -3.33 15.66
N VAL A 210 -15.02 -3.87 15.48
CA VAL A 210 -14.35 -3.91 14.18
C VAL A 210 -13.94 -5.34 13.81
N ALA A 211 -14.63 -5.94 12.85
CA ALA A 211 -14.43 -7.35 12.47
C ALA A 211 -12.98 -7.69 12.08
N ALA A 212 -12.25 -6.78 11.43
CA ALA A 212 -10.85 -7.00 11.10
C ALA A 212 -9.98 -7.09 12.36
N ILE A 213 -10.26 -6.29 13.39
CA ILE A 213 -9.52 -6.30 14.67
C ILE A 213 -9.85 -7.57 15.46
N SER A 214 -11.12 -7.99 15.48
CA SER A 214 -11.53 -9.27 16.05
C SER A 214 -10.77 -10.44 15.42
N ASN A 215 -10.67 -10.47 14.09
CA ASN A 215 -9.92 -11.50 13.37
C ASN A 215 -8.43 -11.51 13.74
N TYR A 216 -7.79 -10.34 13.88
CA TYR A 216 -6.38 -10.25 14.29
C TYR A 216 -6.19 -10.73 15.74
N ASN A 217 -7.15 -10.48 16.61
CA ASN A 217 -7.15 -11.02 17.98
C ASN A 217 -7.26 -12.56 17.98
N ASP A 218 -8.15 -13.13 17.18
CA ASP A 218 -8.32 -14.58 17.02
C ASP A 218 -7.06 -15.25 16.46
N MET A 219 -6.30 -14.54 15.64
CA MET A 219 -4.98 -14.97 15.13
C MET A 219 -3.86 -14.87 16.16
N GLY A 220 -4.12 -14.25 17.33
CA GLY A 220 -3.14 -14.15 18.42
C GLY A 220 -2.05 -13.09 18.19
N TYR A 221 -2.33 -12.05 17.41
CA TYR A 221 -1.34 -11.00 17.11
C TYR A 221 -1.17 -9.98 18.23
N PHE A 222 -2.06 -9.95 19.22
CA PHE A 222 -2.08 -8.93 20.25
C PHE A 222 -1.55 -9.45 21.60
N LEU A 223 -0.76 -8.62 22.28
CA LEU A 223 -0.57 -8.73 23.71
C LEU A 223 -1.90 -8.35 24.39
N SER A 224 -2.25 -9.04 25.48
CA SER A 224 -3.50 -8.77 26.22
C SER A 224 -3.30 -8.87 27.70
N ALA A 225 -3.92 -7.95 28.45
CA ALA A 225 -3.93 -7.96 29.92
C ALA A 225 -5.25 -7.41 30.46
N ASP A 226 -5.65 -7.87 31.66
CA ASP A 226 -6.87 -7.40 32.33
C ASP A 226 -6.74 -5.95 32.85
N THR A 227 -5.51 -5.46 33.03
CA THR A 227 -5.22 -4.10 33.51
C THR A 227 -4.16 -3.41 32.66
N LEU A 228 -4.17 -2.08 32.66
CA LEU A 228 -3.14 -1.27 31.96
C LEU A 228 -1.74 -1.49 32.58
N GLU A 229 -1.64 -1.68 33.89
CA GLU A 229 -0.38 -2.02 34.54
C GLU A 229 0.19 -3.36 34.04
N GLY A 230 -0.69 -4.37 33.89
CA GLY A 230 -0.31 -5.67 33.36
C GLY A 230 0.09 -5.59 31.88
N LEU A 231 -0.57 -4.72 31.10
CA LEU A 231 -0.21 -4.50 29.71
C LEU A 231 1.15 -3.81 29.59
N ALA A 232 1.44 -2.80 30.44
CA ALA A 232 2.75 -2.14 30.49
C ALA A 232 3.89 -3.14 30.77
N ASP A 233 3.65 -4.11 31.70
CA ASP A 233 4.63 -5.16 32.01
C ASP A 233 4.89 -6.08 30.80
N LEU A 234 3.86 -6.38 30.00
CA LEU A 234 4.00 -7.19 28.77
C LEU A 234 4.70 -6.44 27.64
N MET A 235 4.50 -5.12 27.55
CA MET A 235 5.11 -4.26 26.54
C MET A 235 6.58 -3.91 26.88
N ASP A 236 7.01 -4.08 28.12
CA ASP A 236 8.33 -3.65 28.64
C ASP A 236 8.61 -2.15 28.38
N VAL A 237 7.62 -1.31 28.69
CA VAL A 237 7.69 0.18 28.56
C VAL A 237 7.81 0.82 29.94
N ASP A 238 8.14 2.13 29.99
CA ASP A 238 8.05 2.90 31.22
C ASP A 238 6.60 2.91 31.73
N LYS A 239 6.36 2.14 32.80
CA LYS A 239 5.03 1.91 33.34
C LYS A 239 4.37 3.20 33.87
N GLU A 240 5.12 4.07 34.54
CA GLU A 240 4.58 5.29 35.12
C GLU A 240 4.14 6.26 34.02
N ALA A 241 4.99 6.47 33.03
CA ALA A 241 4.68 7.29 31.88
C ALA A 241 3.52 6.71 31.04
N PHE A 242 3.48 5.38 30.86
CA PHE A 242 2.38 4.72 30.13
C PHE A 242 1.02 4.92 30.82
N LEU A 243 0.95 4.73 32.14
CA LEU A 243 -0.30 4.92 32.88
C LEU A 243 -0.76 6.37 32.87
N GLU A 244 0.17 7.33 32.96
CA GLU A 244 -0.14 8.75 32.80
C GLU A 244 -0.66 9.06 31.40
N THR A 245 -0.03 8.51 30.36
CA THR A 245 -0.48 8.62 28.95
C THR A 245 -1.90 8.08 28.79
N CYS A 246 -2.20 6.89 29.30
CA CYS A 246 -3.53 6.31 29.23
C CYS A 246 -4.59 7.13 29.98
N ALA A 247 -4.27 7.63 31.19
CA ALA A 247 -5.19 8.46 31.97
C ALA A 247 -5.47 9.81 31.29
N THR A 248 -4.45 10.40 30.67
CA THR A 248 -4.58 11.64 29.88
C THR A 248 -5.45 11.40 28.65
N PHE A 249 -5.17 10.33 27.87
CA PHE A 249 -5.99 9.98 26.71
C PHE A 249 -7.45 9.68 27.08
N THR A 250 -7.69 8.93 28.15
CA THR A 250 -9.05 8.66 28.67
C THR A 250 -9.79 9.99 28.94
N THR A 251 -9.12 10.95 29.55
CA THR A 251 -9.71 12.27 29.81
C THR A 251 -10.05 13.01 28.51
N TYR A 252 -9.18 12.97 27.51
CA TYR A 252 -9.43 13.57 26.20
C TYR A 252 -10.60 12.89 25.47
N ALA A 253 -10.63 11.58 25.47
CA ALA A 253 -11.72 10.81 24.86
C ALA A 253 -13.09 11.12 25.50
N GLN A 254 -13.15 11.23 26.82
CA GLN A 254 -14.37 11.59 27.55
C GLN A 254 -14.82 13.02 27.26
N ASN A 255 -13.88 13.94 27.04
CA ASN A 255 -14.20 15.33 26.67
C ASN A 255 -14.46 15.52 25.17
N GLY A 256 -14.12 14.53 24.33
CA GLY A 256 -14.22 14.61 22.89
C GLY A 256 -13.22 15.59 22.24
N GLU A 257 -12.11 15.88 22.91
CA GLU A 257 -11.10 16.83 22.46
C GLU A 257 -9.69 16.36 22.85
N ASP A 258 -8.76 16.34 21.89
CA ASP A 258 -7.35 16.02 22.07
C ASP A 258 -6.49 17.27 21.84
N PRO A 259 -6.14 18.00 22.92
CA PRO A 259 -5.34 19.22 22.81
C PRO A 259 -3.90 19.01 22.36
N ASP A 260 -3.35 17.80 22.57
CA ASP A 260 -1.94 17.50 22.29
C ASP A 260 -1.68 17.24 20.80
N PHE A 261 -2.56 16.45 20.16
CA PHE A 261 -2.33 15.99 18.80
C PHE A 261 -3.52 16.23 17.85
N GLY A 262 -4.68 16.64 18.38
CA GLY A 262 -5.87 16.93 17.57
C GLY A 262 -6.57 15.70 16.98
N LYS A 263 -6.47 14.53 17.65
CA LYS A 263 -7.21 13.34 17.31
C LYS A 263 -8.72 13.59 17.43
N THR A 264 -9.50 13.01 16.52
CA THR A 264 -10.96 13.20 16.47
C THR A 264 -11.74 11.90 16.68
N ASN A 265 -11.15 10.74 16.45
CA ASN A 265 -11.77 9.45 16.66
C ASN A 265 -11.44 8.89 18.04
N PHE A 266 -12.46 8.81 18.90
CA PHE A 266 -12.39 8.28 20.26
C PHE A 266 -13.28 7.03 20.43
N THR A 267 -13.27 6.11 19.47
CA THR A 267 -14.01 4.86 19.55
C THR A 267 -13.60 4.01 20.76
N THR A 268 -12.30 4.02 21.11
CA THR A 268 -11.82 3.53 22.41
C THR A 268 -11.49 4.71 23.32
N ASP A 269 -11.72 4.56 24.61
CA ASP A 269 -11.35 5.51 25.65
C ASP A 269 -10.46 4.88 26.75
N LEU A 270 -10.04 3.63 26.52
CA LEU A 270 -9.22 2.81 27.41
C LEU A 270 -9.88 2.58 28.81
N THR A 271 -11.22 2.45 28.85
CA THR A 271 -11.95 2.16 30.09
C THR A 271 -12.58 0.76 30.11
N ASN A 272 -12.60 0.06 28.97
CA ASN A 272 -13.28 -1.23 28.80
C ASN A 272 -12.26 -2.38 28.59
N GLY A 273 -11.67 -2.88 29.67
CA GLY A 273 -10.73 -4.02 29.59
C GLY A 273 -11.40 -5.34 29.12
N PRO A 274 -10.63 -6.33 28.70
CA PRO A 274 -9.17 -6.33 28.66
C PRO A 274 -8.57 -5.31 27.71
N TYR A 275 -7.29 -5.00 27.96
CA TYR A 275 -6.51 -4.06 27.17
C TYR A 275 -5.53 -4.80 26.27
N TYR A 276 -5.28 -4.23 25.10
CA TYR A 276 -4.48 -4.85 24.06
C TYR A 276 -3.37 -3.95 23.57
N ALA A 277 -2.28 -4.56 23.12
CA ALA A 277 -1.22 -3.87 22.40
C ALA A 277 -0.68 -4.74 21.27
N VAL A 278 -0.19 -4.09 20.22
CA VAL A 278 0.57 -4.72 19.14
C VAL A 278 1.75 -3.84 18.77
N LEU A 279 2.94 -4.43 18.70
CA LEU A 279 4.14 -3.77 18.24
C LEU A 279 4.11 -3.66 16.71
N VAL A 280 4.27 -2.45 16.18
CA VAL A 280 4.28 -2.18 14.74
C VAL A 280 5.50 -1.35 14.35
N LYS A 281 5.90 -1.50 13.09
CA LYS A 281 7.00 -0.75 12.45
C LYS A 281 6.52 -0.19 11.13
N PRO A 282 7.13 0.88 10.61
CA PRO A 282 6.90 1.29 9.22
C PRO A 282 7.34 0.21 8.23
N ALA A 283 6.61 0.10 7.11
CA ALA A 283 6.97 -0.76 5.99
C ALA A 283 6.62 -0.08 4.66
N VAL A 284 7.44 -0.27 3.64
CA VAL A 284 7.17 0.28 2.31
C VAL A 284 5.91 -0.39 1.76
N GLN A 285 4.93 0.41 1.34
CA GLN A 285 3.65 -0.10 0.87
C GLN A 285 3.48 -0.04 -0.63
N GLY A 286 4.08 0.96 -1.28
CA GLY A 286 3.97 1.19 -2.71
C GLY A 286 4.85 2.34 -3.15
N THR A 287 4.91 2.56 -4.45
CA THR A 287 5.62 3.66 -5.08
C THR A 287 4.70 4.39 -6.04
N PHE A 288 4.74 5.73 -6.02
CA PHE A 288 3.87 6.56 -6.86
C PHE A 288 4.65 7.29 -7.96
N GLY A 289 5.97 7.09 -8.00
CA GLY A 289 6.82 7.44 -9.12
C GLY A 289 7.04 6.25 -10.03
N GLY A 290 7.42 6.52 -11.26
CA GLY A 290 7.62 5.50 -12.27
C GLY A 290 7.99 6.09 -13.64
N VAL A 291 7.69 5.33 -14.67
CA VAL A 291 7.90 5.73 -16.05
C VAL A 291 7.00 6.93 -16.38
N THR A 292 7.59 8.01 -16.88
CA THR A 292 6.85 9.23 -17.23
C THR A 292 5.93 8.99 -18.43
N THR A 293 4.63 9.29 -18.25
CA THR A 293 3.63 9.17 -19.32
C THR A 293 2.88 10.48 -19.55
N ASN A 294 2.25 10.59 -20.71
CA ASN A 294 1.25 11.61 -20.97
C ASN A 294 -0.18 11.12 -20.59
N TYR A 295 -1.20 11.94 -20.81
CA TYR A 295 -2.59 11.59 -20.50
C TYR A 295 -3.20 10.51 -21.40
N GLU A 296 -2.54 10.19 -22.50
CA GLU A 296 -2.85 9.07 -23.39
C GLU A 296 -2.11 7.79 -22.97
N ALA A 297 -1.48 7.78 -21.81
CA ALA A 297 -0.65 6.67 -21.27
C ALA A 297 0.57 6.31 -22.13
N GLU A 298 0.96 7.17 -23.09
CA GLU A 298 2.15 6.97 -23.90
C GLU A 298 3.40 7.33 -23.10
N VAL A 299 4.44 6.49 -23.17
CA VAL A 299 5.70 6.69 -22.48
C VAL A 299 6.52 7.77 -23.15
N LEU A 300 7.11 8.65 -22.35
CA LEU A 300 7.98 9.73 -22.82
C LEU A 300 9.46 9.38 -22.64
N ASP A 301 10.30 9.83 -23.56
CA ASP A 301 11.75 9.79 -23.44
C ASP A 301 12.28 10.94 -22.56
N THR A 302 13.59 11.00 -22.34
CA THR A 302 14.24 12.03 -21.52
C THR A 302 14.19 13.44 -22.13
N GLU A 303 13.80 13.58 -23.40
CA GLU A 303 13.60 14.84 -24.09
C GLU A 303 12.11 15.26 -24.12
N GLY A 304 11.21 14.40 -23.62
CA GLY A 304 9.76 14.60 -23.56
C GLY A 304 9.03 14.21 -24.85
N ASN A 305 9.65 13.45 -25.73
CA ASN A 305 9.00 12.91 -26.91
C ASN A 305 8.36 11.57 -26.58
N VAL A 306 7.28 11.22 -27.28
CA VAL A 306 6.65 9.90 -27.18
C VAL A 306 7.57 8.83 -27.76
N ILE A 307 7.76 7.73 -27.03
CA ILE A 307 8.38 6.51 -27.58
C ILE A 307 7.31 5.72 -28.34
N PRO A 308 7.37 5.65 -29.67
CA PRO A 308 6.30 5.04 -30.47
C PRO A 308 6.09 3.57 -30.12
N GLY A 309 4.83 3.21 -29.83
CA GLY A 309 4.45 1.84 -29.48
C GLY A 309 4.73 1.43 -28.03
N LEU A 310 5.14 2.36 -27.17
CA LEU A 310 5.31 2.08 -25.73
C LEU A 310 4.30 2.87 -24.90
N SER A 311 3.50 2.15 -24.12
CA SER A 311 2.57 2.71 -23.14
C SER A 311 2.85 2.14 -21.75
N ALA A 312 2.43 2.85 -20.69
CA ALA A 312 2.53 2.37 -19.32
C ALA A 312 1.29 2.80 -18.52
N ALA A 313 0.87 1.92 -17.60
CA ALA A 313 -0.26 2.18 -16.72
C ALA A 313 -0.07 1.49 -15.36
N GLY A 314 -0.71 2.04 -14.34
CA GLY A 314 -0.62 1.52 -12.99
C GLY A 314 0.62 2.01 -12.24
N GLU A 315 1.02 1.29 -11.19
CA GLU A 315 2.06 1.75 -10.25
C GLU A 315 3.47 1.85 -10.86
N CYS A 316 3.69 1.28 -12.07
CA CYS A 316 4.94 1.47 -12.81
C CYS A 316 5.01 2.79 -13.59
N ALA A 317 3.89 3.51 -13.71
CA ALA A 317 3.76 4.74 -14.47
C ALA A 317 3.54 5.95 -13.56
N ASP A 318 4.13 7.09 -13.94
CA ASP A 318 3.83 8.38 -13.34
C ASP A 318 3.16 9.28 -14.37
N ASP A 319 1.85 9.43 -14.25
CA ASP A 319 0.99 10.32 -15.03
C ASP A 319 0.62 11.60 -14.24
N GLY A 320 1.20 11.79 -13.06
CA GLY A 320 0.91 12.88 -12.13
C GLY A 320 -0.42 12.77 -11.39
N THR A 321 -1.14 11.64 -11.51
CA THR A 321 -2.48 11.44 -10.88
C THR A 321 -2.49 10.38 -9.79
N MET A 322 -1.41 9.61 -9.65
CA MET A 322 -1.28 8.59 -8.60
C MET A 322 -1.33 9.22 -7.20
N GLY A 323 -2.24 8.74 -6.37
CA GLY A 323 -2.41 9.29 -5.02
C GLY A 323 -3.48 8.55 -4.23
N GLU A 324 -4.63 9.17 -4.02
CA GLU A 324 -5.64 8.68 -3.07
C GLU A 324 -6.50 7.51 -3.59
N ALA A 325 -6.55 7.27 -4.91
CA ALA A 325 -7.42 6.26 -5.52
C ALA A 325 -6.68 5.36 -6.55
N PRO A 326 -5.58 4.70 -6.17
CA PRO A 326 -4.71 3.99 -7.11
C PRO A 326 -5.43 2.92 -7.93
N LEU A 327 -6.37 2.16 -7.35
CA LEU A 327 -7.11 1.13 -8.10
C LEU A 327 -7.97 1.72 -9.23
N THR A 328 -8.63 2.85 -8.98
CA THR A 328 -9.42 3.53 -10.01
C THR A 328 -8.52 4.09 -11.11
N VAL A 329 -7.39 4.69 -10.74
CA VAL A 329 -6.40 5.21 -11.68
C VAL A 329 -5.86 4.07 -12.55
N ASN A 330 -5.49 2.94 -11.96
CA ASN A 330 -4.98 1.77 -12.69
C ASN A 330 -5.97 1.27 -13.75
N VAL A 331 -7.27 1.18 -13.43
CA VAL A 331 -8.30 0.74 -14.38
C VAL A 331 -8.50 1.75 -15.49
N VAL A 332 -8.56 3.05 -15.15
CA VAL A 332 -8.75 4.12 -16.14
C VAL A 332 -7.58 4.16 -17.12
N PHE A 333 -6.34 4.24 -16.62
CA PHE A 333 -5.17 4.33 -17.49
C PHE A 333 -4.85 3.02 -18.19
N GLY A 334 -5.15 1.87 -17.58
CA GLY A 334 -5.09 0.58 -18.26
C GLY A 334 -6.02 0.50 -19.47
N THR A 335 -7.23 1.11 -19.38
CA THR A 335 -8.16 1.21 -20.51
C THR A 335 -7.70 2.22 -21.58
N ILE A 336 -7.01 3.30 -21.18
CA ILE A 336 -6.48 4.30 -22.10
C ILE A 336 -5.27 3.73 -22.87
N ALA A 337 -4.40 2.97 -22.19
CA ALA A 337 -3.20 2.36 -22.76
C ALA A 337 -3.49 1.25 -23.77
N ALA A 338 -4.66 0.59 -23.68
CA ALA A 338 -5.10 -0.49 -24.56
C ALA A 338 -5.80 0.00 -25.83
#